data_4eb3de01396b415fc00fa3bd06da949c
#
_entry.id   4eb3de01396b415fc00fa3bd06da949c
#
_cell.length_a   1.000
_cell.length_b   1.000
_cell.length_c   1.000
_cell.angle_alpha   90.00
_cell.angle_beta   90.00
_cell.angle_gamma   90.00
#
_symmetry.space_group_name_H-M   'P 1'
#
loop_
_entity.id
_entity.type
_entity.pdbx_description
1 polymer ?
#
loop_
_entity_poly.entity_id
_entity_poly.type
_entity_poly.pdbx_seq_one_letter_code
_entity_poly.pdbx_strand_id
1 'polypeptide(L)'
;MRIAIFLCFAGLPIAAQTVDPKLLLSPPPDAWLSYHGDYTGERHSKLTQITPDNVASLKQVWRYQATQGLKASPIVADGRIYITAADNLWAIDAHTGKELWHHQHTKNNAFHIGHRGAAIYKDTVYLTTPDCHLIALSTKNGEVKWDSIIAESGRGYWSTNAPLVIRNHVIVGVAGDFDNLPGLLRSFDADTGKPQWSFYSTPPPGQSEPKSGGATGGQMWNTGTYDPTLNLMFVGTGNPTPVLNGPVRPGDNPWTCSIVALNPDSGKLAWGFQVSPHDTHDWDAAEVPVLVDGDFDGQPRKMLLQASRNGYFFVLDRTNGKSLLTKPFAAVNWAKGIDEQGRPIPNPAKEPSRDGVLVAPDEGGATNFWPPSYDPKTGLFIVNAKDGYGVYFFKPEHGAYGWAGADYGVAGKGAIRAIDYHTGKIVWEHAFPRGSSSAGVLTTDSGLMITGDAGSNLLALRTSDGTVVWHESIGRMGGAPVTYQLDEKQYLLVSGGNALYAYALP
;
A
#
# COMPACT_ATOMS: atom_id res chain seq x y z
N MET A 1 62.20 1.38 -29.70
CA MET A 1 61.80 1.60 -28.29
C MET A 1 60.40 2.27 -28.35
N ARG A 2 59.32 1.49 -28.20
CA ARG A 2 57.93 2.03 -28.21
C ARG A 2 57.51 2.26 -26.77
N ILE A 3 57.28 3.50 -26.40
CA ILE A 3 56.76 3.90 -25.07
C ILE A 3 55.24 3.68 -25.09
N ALA A 4 54.74 2.73 -24.28
CA ALA A 4 53.32 2.58 -24.02
C ALA A 4 52.91 3.54 -22.92
N ILE A 5 52.05 4.52 -23.25
CA ILE A 5 51.44 5.42 -22.30
C ILE A 5 50.21 4.68 -21.71
N PHE A 6 50.29 4.27 -20.45
CA PHE A 6 49.13 3.82 -19.63
C PHE A 6 48.35 5.04 -19.21
N LEU A 7 47.19 5.30 -19.81
CA LEU A 7 46.19 6.21 -19.25
C LEU A 7 45.48 5.54 -18.06
N CYS A 8 45.89 5.90 -16.86
CA CYS A 8 45.09 5.63 -15.64
C CYS A 8 43.82 6.50 -15.69
N PHE A 9 42.69 5.90 -15.97
CA PHE A 9 41.39 6.53 -15.67
C PHE A 9 41.22 6.53 -14.14
N ALA A 10 41.55 7.65 -13.52
CA ALA A 10 41.13 7.93 -12.15
C ALA A 10 39.60 8.05 -12.16
N GLY A 11 38.91 7.03 -11.68
CA GLY A 11 37.48 7.12 -11.42
C GLY A 11 37.25 8.27 -10.43
N LEU A 12 36.54 9.30 -10.89
CA LEU A 12 36.03 10.33 -9.99
C LEU A 12 35.19 9.64 -8.90
N PRO A 13 35.35 9.98 -7.62
CA PRO A 13 34.48 9.47 -6.58
C PRO A 13 33.06 9.94 -6.90
N ILE A 14 32.14 9.02 -7.17
CA ILE A 14 30.71 9.30 -7.25
C ILE A 14 30.34 9.85 -5.88
N ALA A 15 30.15 11.16 -5.78
CA ALA A 15 29.62 11.79 -4.59
C ALA A 15 28.27 11.11 -4.27
N ALA A 16 28.05 10.74 -3.01
CA ALA A 16 26.74 10.24 -2.60
C ALA A 16 25.74 11.38 -2.85
N GLN A 17 24.91 11.23 -3.87
CA GLN A 17 23.83 12.18 -4.12
C GLN A 17 22.83 12.07 -2.98
N THR A 18 22.39 13.20 -2.46
CA THR A 18 21.42 13.26 -1.37
C THR A 18 20.08 13.73 -1.92
N VAL A 19 19.02 12.98 -1.66
CA VAL A 19 17.65 13.40 -1.99
C VAL A 19 17.27 14.59 -1.12
N ASP A 20 16.98 15.74 -1.72
CA ASP A 20 16.43 16.87 -0.96
C ASP A 20 15.06 16.48 -0.39
N PRO A 21 14.85 16.52 0.93
CA PRO A 21 13.57 16.17 1.54
C PRO A 21 12.35 16.94 1.01
N LYS A 22 12.55 18.12 0.43
CA LYS A 22 11.47 18.89 -0.21
C LYS A 22 10.92 18.20 -1.46
N LEU A 23 11.73 17.37 -2.14
CA LEU A 23 11.29 16.62 -3.31
C LEU A 23 10.21 15.57 -2.98
N LEU A 24 10.11 15.12 -1.74
CA LEU A 24 9.02 14.23 -1.30
C LEU A 24 7.63 14.90 -1.39
N LEU A 25 7.57 16.23 -1.37
CA LEU A 25 6.32 16.99 -1.57
C LEU A 25 5.88 17.06 -3.02
N SER A 26 6.82 17.11 -3.95
CA SER A 26 6.59 17.20 -5.40
C SER A 26 7.79 16.57 -6.12
N PRO A 27 7.80 15.25 -6.29
CA PRO A 27 8.89 14.54 -6.96
C PRO A 27 9.08 15.02 -8.40
N PRO A 28 10.32 15.17 -8.86
CA PRO A 28 10.58 15.49 -10.26
C PRO A 28 10.35 14.28 -11.19
N PRO A 29 10.30 14.47 -12.50
CA PRO A 29 9.99 13.40 -13.47
C PRO A 29 10.98 12.22 -13.46
N ASP A 30 12.22 12.44 -13.03
CA ASP A 30 13.27 11.42 -12.95
C ASP A 30 13.26 10.62 -11.63
N ALA A 31 12.25 10.85 -10.78
CA ALA A 31 12.17 10.23 -9.46
C ALA A 31 10.78 9.62 -9.16
N TRP A 32 10.80 8.58 -8.31
CA TRP A 32 9.64 7.99 -7.65
C TRP A 32 10.02 7.74 -6.18
N LEU A 33 9.82 8.74 -5.31
CA LEU A 33 10.54 8.87 -4.03
C LEU A 33 9.84 8.20 -2.84
N SER A 34 8.64 7.69 -3.00
CA SER A 34 7.90 7.02 -1.94
C SER A 34 7.16 5.79 -2.48
N TYR A 35 6.52 5.03 -1.59
CA TYR A 35 5.64 3.92 -1.99
C TYR A 35 4.57 4.35 -3.02
N HIS A 36 4.07 5.58 -2.90
CA HIS A 36 3.04 6.15 -3.78
C HIS A 36 3.59 7.01 -4.91
N GLY A 37 4.86 7.35 -4.90
CA GLY A 37 5.48 8.37 -5.73
C GLY A 37 5.64 9.67 -4.96
N ASP A 38 4.54 10.26 -4.52
CA ASP A 38 4.45 11.42 -3.64
C ASP A 38 3.66 11.11 -2.34
N TYR A 39 3.14 12.12 -1.68
CA TYR A 39 2.39 11.99 -0.44
C TYR A 39 0.88 11.78 -0.63
N THR A 40 0.33 11.97 -1.85
CA THR A 40 -1.12 11.97 -2.09
C THR A 40 -1.72 10.58 -2.18
N GLY A 41 -0.93 9.59 -2.60
CA GLY A 41 -1.44 8.25 -2.88
C GLY A 41 -2.09 8.11 -4.25
N GLU A 42 -2.11 9.17 -5.07
CA GLU A 42 -2.75 9.17 -6.39
C GLU A 42 -2.09 8.20 -7.36
N ARG A 43 -0.79 7.94 -7.21
CA ARG A 43 0.00 7.11 -8.13
C ARG A 43 -0.18 7.51 -9.59
N HIS A 44 -0.22 8.81 -9.81
CA HIS A 44 -0.37 9.44 -11.11
C HIS A 44 0.94 10.11 -11.53
N SER A 45 1.41 9.83 -12.74
CA SER A 45 2.63 10.42 -13.29
C SER A 45 2.31 11.46 -14.35
N LYS A 46 2.99 12.60 -14.30
CA LYS A 46 2.90 13.67 -15.30
C LYS A 46 3.64 13.35 -16.60
N LEU A 47 4.34 12.23 -16.70
CA LEU A 47 5.07 11.81 -17.88
C LEU A 47 4.12 11.43 -19.03
N THR A 48 4.46 11.85 -20.26
CA THR A 48 3.58 11.71 -21.43
C THR A 48 4.26 11.07 -22.64
N GLN A 49 5.52 10.66 -22.55
CA GLN A 49 6.24 10.09 -23.71
C GLN A 49 5.67 8.73 -24.11
N ILE A 50 5.32 7.88 -23.13
CA ILE A 50 4.62 6.61 -23.37
C ILE A 50 3.12 6.90 -23.38
N THR A 51 2.45 6.59 -24.49
CA THR A 51 1.03 6.93 -24.74
C THR A 51 0.24 5.67 -25.09
N PRO A 52 -1.10 5.71 -25.06
CA PRO A 52 -1.91 4.60 -25.57
C PRO A 52 -1.62 4.20 -27.01
N ASP A 53 -1.14 5.13 -27.85
CA ASP A 53 -0.89 4.89 -29.28
C ASP A 53 0.49 4.30 -29.55
N ASN A 54 1.47 4.48 -28.66
CA ASN A 54 2.84 3.97 -28.87
C ASN A 54 3.28 2.90 -27.87
N VAL A 55 2.50 2.61 -26.83
CA VAL A 55 2.85 1.64 -25.78
C VAL A 55 3.15 0.24 -26.32
N ALA A 56 2.52 -0.16 -27.44
CA ALA A 56 2.79 -1.42 -28.12
C ALA A 56 4.21 -1.50 -28.73
N SER A 57 4.89 -0.37 -28.87
CA SER A 57 6.28 -0.31 -29.35
C SER A 57 7.33 -0.45 -28.24
N LEU A 58 6.90 -0.53 -26.98
CA LEU A 58 7.82 -0.70 -25.86
C LEU A 58 8.73 -1.92 -26.06
N LYS A 59 9.98 -1.75 -25.65
CA LYS A 59 10.97 -2.82 -25.60
C LYS A 59 11.50 -2.97 -24.19
N GLN A 60 11.69 -4.22 -23.78
CA GLN A 60 12.44 -4.50 -22.55
C GLN A 60 13.88 -4.02 -22.74
N VAL A 61 14.30 -3.03 -21.95
CA VAL A 61 15.66 -2.47 -22.00
C VAL A 61 16.61 -3.33 -21.18
N TRP A 62 16.16 -3.71 -19.98
CA TRP A 62 16.90 -4.61 -19.10
C TRP A 62 15.95 -5.38 -18.16
N ARG A 63 16.49 -6.41 -17.54
CA ARG A 63 15.83 -7.23 -16.52
C ARG A 63 16.81 -7.51 -15.39
N TYR A 64 16.34 -7.34 -14.16
CA TYR A 64 17.05 -7.75 -12.94
C TYR A 64 16.34 -8.94 -12.30
N GLN A 65 17.11 -9.97 -11.88
CA GLN A 65 16.59 -11.16 -11.24
C GLN A 65 16.90 -11.13 -9.75
N ALA A 66 15.87 -10.89 -8.90
CA ALA A 66 16.00 -10.99 -7.46
C ALA A 66 15.97 -12.46 -6.98
N THR A 67 16.43 -12.69 -5.76
CA THR A 67 16.43 -14.02 -5.14
C THR A 67 15.07 -14.43 -4.58
N GLN A 68 14.14 -13.48 -4.42
CA GLN A 68 12.80 -13.68 -3.85
C GLN A 68 11.73 -12.97 -4.67
N GLY A 69 10.45 -13.36 -4.46
CA GLY A 69 9.31 -12.72 -5.10
C GLY A 69 9.16 -11.26 -4.72
N LEU A 70 8.95 -10.39 -5.71
CA LEU A 70 8.82 -8.95 -5.55
C LEU A 70 7.35 -8.56 -5.41
N LYS A 71 6.98 -8.02 -4.24
CA LYS A 71 5.65 -7.45 -3.95
C LYS A 71 5.71 -5.94 -3.67
N ALA A 72 6.92 -5.40 -3.63
CA ALA A 72 7.18 -4.01 -3.29
C ALA A 72 6.89 -3.07 -4.45
N SER A 73 6.54 -1.83 -4.14
CA SER A 73 6.65 -0.70 -5.06
C SER A 73 8.11 -0.23 -5.09
N PRO A 74 8.78 -0.20 -6.25
CA PRO A 74 10.14 0.31 -6.34
C PRO A 74 10.22 1.80 -6.00
N ILE A 75 11.36 2.25 -5.47
CA ILE A 75 11.74 3.66 -5.37
C ILE A 75 12.78 3.95 -6.45
N VAL A 76 12.66 5.11 -7.11
CA VAL A 76 13.64 5.61 -8.08
C VAL A 76 14.14 6.97 -7.60
N ALA A 77 15.45 7.09 -7.41
CA ALA A 77 16.09 8.32 -6.98
C ALA A 77 17.54 8.38 -7.50
N ASP A 78 17.95 9.52 -8.02
CA ASP A 78 19.34 9.80 -8.43
C ASP A 78 19.92 8.69 -9.35
N GLY A 79 19.16 8.24 -10.33
CA GLY A 79 19.58 7.18 -11.26
C GLY A 79 19.73 5.79 -10.65
N ARG A 80 19.18 5.57 -9.44
CA ARG A 80 19.15 4.28 -8.73
C ARG A 80 17.73 3.83 -8.48
N ILE A 81 17.54 2.53 -8.49
CA ILE A 81 16.29 1.86 -8.13
C ILE A 81 16.54 1.07 -6.85
N TYR A 82 15.65 1.25 -5.87
CA TYR A 82 15.65 0.47 -4.64
C TYR A 82 14.44 -0.45 -4.62
N ILE A 83 14.68 -1.76 -4.51
CA ILE A 83 13.63 -2.77 -4.38
C ILE A 83 13.85 -3.61 -3.14
N THR A 84 12.76 -4.12 -2.59
CA THR A 84 12.78 -4.91 -1.36
C THR A 84 12.05 -6.24 -1.53
N ALA A 85 12.51 -7.22 -0.78
CA ALA A 85 11.78 -8.42 -0.42
C ALA A 85 12.02 -8.68 1.08
N ALA A 86 11.53 -9.81 1.61
CA ALA A 86 11.81 -10.15 3.01
C ALA A 86 13.31 -10.08 3.30
N ASP A 87 13.71 -9.36 4.33
CA ASP A 87 15.09 -9.25 4.81
C ASP A 87 16.10 -8.73 3.78
N ASN A 88 15.66 -8.24 2.63
CA ASN A 88 16.54 -7.85 1.54
C ASN A 88 16.19 -6.46 1.00
N LEU A 89 17.24 -5.70 0.66
CA LEU A 89 17.15 -4.47 -0.13
C LEU A 89 18.28 -4.43 -1.15
N TRP A 90 17.93 -4.25 -2.42
CA TRP A 90 18.88 -4.09 -3.52
C TRP A 90 18.83 -2.67 -4.04
N ALA A 91 20.00 -2.10 -4.33
CA ALA A 91 20.14 -0.91 -5.15
C ALA A 91 20.62 -1.33 -6.55
N ILE A 92 19.93 -0.85 -7.56
CA ILE A 92 20.10 -1.21 -8.96
C ILE A 92 20.34 0.08 -9.76
N ASP A 93 21.26 0.05 -10.69
CA ASP A 93 21.48 1.14 -11.64
C ASP A 93 20.26 1.25 -12.58
N ALA A 94 19.63 2.41 -12.62
CA ALA A 94 18.38 2.61 -13.34
C ALA A 94 18.52 2.62 -14.86
N HIS A 95 19.72 2.83 -15.43
CA HIS A 95 19.99 2.76 -16.87
C HIS A 95 20.24 1.33 -17.33
N THR A 96 20.99 0.54 -16.53
CA THR A 96 21.55 -0.73 -16.97
C THR A 96 20.92 -1.96 -16.33
N GLY A 97 20.16 -1.78 -15.23
CA GLY A 97 19.62 -2.89 -14.43
C GLY A 97 20.69 -3.67 -13.64
N LYS A 98 21.94 -3.17 -13.56
CA LYS A 98 23.00 -3.83 -12.80
C LYS A 98 22.86 -3.55 -11.32
N GLU A 99 23.07 -4.59 -10.52
CA GLU A 99 23.16 -4.43 -9.06
C GLU A 99 24.36 -3.56 -8.70
N LEU A 100 24.10 -2.53 -7.87
CA LEU A 100 25.13 -1.66 -7.31
C LEU A 100 25.59 -2.16 -5.95
N TRP A 101 24.62 -2.56 -5.13
CA TRP A 101 24.85 -3.20 -3.83
C TRP A 101 23.58 -3.93 -3.36
N HIS A 102 23.75 -4.85 -2.43
CA HIS A 102 22.70 -5.63 -1.81
C HIS A 102 22.93 -5.68 -0.29
N HIS A 103 21.89 -5.34 0.47
CA HIS A 103 21.85 -5.55 1.91
C HIS A 103 20.91 -6.71 2.22
N GLN A 104 21.38 -7.65 3.03
CA GLN A 104 20.58 -8.75 3.55
C GLN A 104 20.63 -8.71 5.08
N HIS A 105 19.46 -8.52 5.71
CA HIS A 105 19.32 -8.67 7.15
C HIS A 105 19.43 -10.13 7.55
N THR A 106 19.96 -10.41 8.73
CA THR A 106 20.08 -11.77 9.23
C THR A 106 18.70 -12.36 9.43
N LYS A 107 18.36 -13.37 8.62
CA LYS A 107 17.07 -14.03 8.64
C LYS A 107 16.82 -14.66 9.98
N ASN A 108 15.74 -14.27 10.66
CA ASN A 108 15.16 -15.04 11.74
C ASN A 108 13.83 -15.68 11.27
N ASN A 109 13.24 -16.55 12.08
CA ASN A 109 12.04 -17.32 11.71
C ASN A 109 10.73 -16.49 11.87
N ALA A 110 10.80 -15.17 11.71
CA ALA A 110 9.61 -14.33 11.79
C ALA A 110 8.65 -14.60 10.62
N PHE A 111 7.36 -14.49 10.88
CA PHE A 111 6.33 -14.66 9.88
C PHE A 111 6.41 -13.56 8.81
N HIS A 112 6.14 -13.91 7.56
CA HIS A 112 6.27 -12.99 6.45
C HIS A 112 5.27 -13.26 5.33
N ILE A 113 4.46 -12.26 5.00
CA ILE A 113 3.45 -12.31 3.92
C ILE A 113 3.83 -11.49 2.67
N GLY A 114 4.96 -10.81 2.68
CA GLY A 114 5.46 -9.97 1.61
C GLY A 114 5.86 -8.58 2.10
N HIS A 115 6.92 -8.03 1.53
CA HIS A 115 7.42 -6.68 1.85
C HIS A 115 6.86 -5.67 0.84
N ARG A 116 6.49 -4.46 1.29
CA ARG A 116 5.80 -3.47 0.46
C ARG A 116 6.71 -2.43 -0.16
N GLY A 117 7.88 -2.20 0.40
CA GLY A 117 8.84 -1.26 -0.18
C GLY A 117 9.77 -0.63 0.85
N ALA A 118 10.62 0.26 0.34
CA ALA A 118 11.53 1.09 1.13
C ALA A 118 11.03 2.53 1.21
N ALA A 119 11.72 3.37 1.97
CA ALA A 119 11.61 4.82 1.92
C ALA A 119 13.00 5.45 1.76
N ILE A 120 13.07 6.67 1.24
CA ILE A 120 14.32 7.40 1.06
C ILE A 120 14.24 8.79 1.67
N TYR A 121 15.33 9.23 2.29
CA TYR A 121 15.47 10.56 2.84
C TYR A 121 16.94 10.96 2.89
N LYS A 122 17.32 12.09 2.29
CA LYS A 122 18.73 12.49 2.15
C LYS A 122 19.55 11.36 1.47
N ASP A 123 20.61 10.91 2.13
CA ASP A 123 21.52 9.86 1.71
C ASP A 123 21.22 8.50 2.37
N THR A 124 19.97 8.31 2.79
CA THR A 124 19.56 7.14 3.57
C THR A 124 18.33 6.48 2.98
N VAL A 125 18.36 5.15 2.84
CA VAL A 125 17.20 4.32 2.51
C VAL A 125 16.83 3.46 3.72
N TYR A 126 15.53 3.36 3.99
CA TYR A 126 14.98 2.67 5.17
C TYR A 126 14.27 1.39 4.76
N LEU A 127 14.56 0.33 5.48
CA LEU A 127 14.00 -1.01 5.32
C LEU A 127 13.35 -1.43 6.64
N THR A 128 12.11 -1.95 6.60
CA THR A 128 11.57 -2.75 7.71
C THR A 128 11.83 -4.22 7.47
N THR A 129 11.97 -5.00 8.55
CA THR A 129 12.20 -6.44 8.46
C THR A 129 11.07 -7.22 9.13
N PRO A 130 10.84 -8.49 8.76
CA PRO A 130 9.79 -9.30 9.36
C PRO A 130 9.87 -9.44 10.87
N ASP A 131 11.06 -9.38 11.45
CA ASP A 131 11.32 -9.42 12.89
C ASP A 131 11.23 -8.06 13.58
N CYS A 132 10.57 -7.09 12.91
CA CYS A 132 10.27 -5.76 13.42
C CYS A 132 11.49 -4.86 13.66
N HIS A 133 12.50 -4.93 12.81
CA HIS A 133 13.55 -3.91 12.77
C HIS A 133 13.23 -2.83 11.73
N LEU A 134 13.62 -1.60 12.01
CA LEU A 134 13.76 -0.50 11.07
C LEU A 134 15.24 -0.20 10.88
N ILE A 135 15.74 -0.47 9.69
CA ILE A 135 17.16 -0.37 9.37
C ILE A 135 17.38 0.81 8.42
N ALA A 136 18.30 1.70 8.75
CA ALA A 136 18.74 2.79 7.90
C ALA A 136 20.05 2.42 7.21
N LEU A 137 20.04 2.48 5.88
CA LEU A 137 21.16 2.10 5.03
C LEU A 137 21.67 3.30 4.24
N SER A 138 22.98 3.38 4.06
CA SER A 138 23.60 4.35 3.17
C SER A 138 23.17 4.10 1.72
N THR A 139 22.65 5.11 1.03
CA THR A 139 22.34 5.02 -0.41
C THR A 139 23.56 4.73 -1.26
N LYS A 140 24.77 5.04 -0.76
CA LYS A 140 26.03 4.88 -1.49
C LYS A 140 26.41 3.42 -1.66
N ASN A 141 26.33 2.61 -0.57
CA ASN A 141 26.93 1.28 -0.50
C ASN A 141 26.15 0.25 0.33
N GLY A 142 24.96 0.61 0.85
CA GLY A 142 24.12 -0.30 1.63
C GLY A 142 24.62 -0.58 3.05
N GLU A 143 25.62 0.15 3.54
CA GLU A 143 26.09 0.02 4.93
C GLU A 143 25.04 0.50 5.92
N VAL A 144 24.89 -0.22 7.03
CA VAL A 144 23.97 0.13 8.12
C VAL A 144 24.45 1.39 8.82
N LYS A 145 23.62 2.42 8.85
CA LYS A 145 23.84 3.64 9.63
C LYS A 145 23.31 3.51 11.05
N TRP A 146 22.14 2.92 11.18
CA TRP A 146 21.50 2.59 12.45
C TRP A 146 20.45 1.49 12.25
N ASP A 147 20.10 0.83 13.34
CA ASP A 147 19.10 -0.24 13.41
C ASP A 147 18.27 -0.06 14.69
N SER A 148 16.95 -0.06 14.58
CA SER A 148 16.02 0.21 15.68
C SER A 148 14.87 -0.80 15.70
N ILE A 149 14.48 -1.26 16.89
CA ILE A 149 13.38 -2.19 17.07
C ILE A 149 12.04 -1.43 17.01
N ILE A 150 11.16 -1.84 16.09
CA ILE A 150 9.79 -1.31 15.95
C ILE A 150 8.91 -1.89 17.06
N ALA A 151 8.92 -3.20 17.24
CA ALA A 151 8.12 -3.93 18.20
C ALA A 151 8.78 -5.26 18.58
N GLU A 152 8.30 -5.89 19.65
CA GLU A 152 8.81 -7.21 20.08
C GLU A 152 8.23 -8.31 19.20
N SER A 153 9.01 -8.81 18.23
CA SER A 153 8.59 -9.90 17.33
C SER A 153 8.27 -11.20 18.07
N GLY A 154 8.97 -11.47 19.19
CA GLY A 154 8.68 -12.63 20.05
C GLY A 154 7.28 -12.66 20.67
N ARG A 155 6.56 -11.53 20.65
CA ARG A 155 5.15 -11.46 21.07
C ARG A 155 4.16 -11.72 19.95
N GLY A 156 4.63 -11.89 18.70
CA GLY A 156 3.78 -12.15 17.54
C GLY A 156 3.61 -10.96 16.58
N TYR A 157 4.29 -9.84 16.82
CA TYR A 157 4.39 -8.77 15.84
C TYR A 157 5.35 -9.13 14.71
N TRP A 158 5.01 -8.70 13.50
CA TRP A 158 5.94 -8.65 12.35
C TRP A 158 5.77 -7.33 11.60
N SER A 159 6.72 -6.97 10.73
CA SER A 159 6.59 -5.77 9.90
C SER A 159 6.80 -6.09 8.43
N THR A 160 5.91 -5.58 7.59
CA THR A 160 5.97 -5.67 6.13
C THR A 160 5.74 -4.31 5.48
N ASN A 161 5.64 -3.29 6.28
CA ASN A 161 5.28 -1.92 5.92
C ASN A 161 6.39 -1.27 5.09
N ALA A 162 6.05 -0.49 4.06
CA ALA A 162 6.97 0.48 3.49
C ALA A 162 6.96 1.72 4.40
N PRO A 163 8.09 2.17 4.94
CA PRO A 163 8.12 3.34 5.80
C PRO A 163 7.55 4.58 5.12
N LEU A 164 6.86 5.44 5.86
CA LEU A 164 6.47 6.78 5.40
C LEU A 164 7.40 7.80 6.05
N VAL A 165 8.13 8.55 5.23
CA VAL A 165 9.01 9.62 5.74
C VAL A 165 8.30 10.95 5.62
N ILE A 166 8.16 11.67 6.74
CA ILE A 166 7.61 13.02 6.79
C ILE A 166 8.60 13.90 7.56
N ARG A 167 9.31 14.79 6.86
CA ARG A 167 10.41 15.58 7.44
C ARG A 167 11.48 14.67 8.07
N ASN A 168 11.71 14.76 9.39
CA ASN A 168 12.62 13.89 10.12
C ASN A 168 11.93 12.71 10.82
N HIS A 169 10.70 12.41 10.46
CA HIS A 169 9.94 11.30 11.00
C HIS A 169 9.93 10.12 10.02
N VAL A 170 10.49 8.98 10.41
CA VAL A 170 10.32 7.70 9.72
C VAL A 170 9.23 6.93 10.45
N ILE A 171 8.07 6.83 9.82
CA ILE A 171 6.86 6.30 10.43
C ILE A 171 6.60 4.91 9.90
N VAL A 172 6.47 3.95 10.79
CA VAL A 172 6.31 2.52 10.48
C VAL A 172 5.26 1.88 11.37
N GLY A 173 4.51 0.97 10.80
CA GLY A 173 3.52 0.17 11.51
C GLY A 173 3.90 -1.31 11.57
N VAL A 174 3.08 -2.06 12.28
CA VAL A 174 3.23 -3.51 12.44
C VAL A 174 2.00 -4.25 11.96
N ALA A 175 2.17 -5.54 11.71
CA ALA A 175 1.14 -6.55 11.54
C ALA A 175 1.19 -7.52 12.72
N GLY A 176 0.15 -8.38 12.87
CA GLY A 176 0.06 -9.39 13.92
C GLY A 176 -1.38 -9.63 14.34
N ASP A 177 -1.93 -10.82 14.05
CA ASP A 177 -3.33 -11.18 14.33
C ASP A 177 -3.43 -12.08 15.57
N PHE A 178 -2.58 -11.80 16.56
CA PHE A 178 -2.58 -12.54 17.82
C PHE A 178 -3.48 -11.85 18.85
N ASP A 179 -4.09 -12.62 19.73
CA ASP A 179 -4.86 -12.11 20.85
C ASP A 179 -4.01 -11.17 21.71
N ASN A 180 -4.64 -10.09 22.18
CA ASN A 180 -4.05 -9.08 23.04
C ASN A 180 -2.88 -8.27 22.45
N LEU A 181 -2.72 -8.27 21.13
CA LEU A 181 -1.79 -7.38 20.44
C LEU A 181 -2.52 -6.13 19.93
N PRO A 182 -2.31 -4.95 20.53
CA PRO A 182 -2.86 -3.71 19.99
C PRO A 182 -2.13 -3.34 18.68
N GLY A 183 -2.85 -2.73 17.76
CA GLY A 183 -2.20 -2.14 16.58
C GLY A 183 -1.25 -1.02 16.98
N LEU A 184 -0.07 -0.99 16.39
CA LEU A 184 1.01 -0.08 16.75
C LEU A 184 1.57 0.62 15.50
N LEU A 185 1.67 1.95 15.60
CA LEU A 185 2.40 2.81 14.68
C LEU A 185 3.44 3.60 15.47
N ARG A 186 4.67 3.67 14.95
CA ARG A 186 5.78 4.38 15.62
C ARG A 186 6.50 5.32 14.67
N SER A 187 6.96 6.42 15.22
CA SER A 187 7.88 7.33 14.56
C SER A 187 9.28 7.22 15.15
N PHE A 188 10.25 7.27 14.25
CA PHE A 188 11.67 7.31 14.58
C PHE A 188 12.32 8.53 13.95
N ASP A 189 13.30 9.09 14.62
CA ASP A 189 14.11 10.17 14.07
C ASP A 189 14.93 9.65 12.88
N ALA A 190 14.81 10.30 11.74
CA ALA A 190 15.39 9.84 10.49
C ALA A 190 16.93 9.76 10.50
N ASP A 191 17.59 10.64 11.22
CA ASP A 191 19.05 10.70 11.27
C ASP A 191 19.65 9.71 12.31
N THR A 192 18.93 9.44 13.40
CA THR A 192 19.47 8.71 14.56
C THR A 192 18.79 7.39 14.89
N GLY A 193 17.61 7.13 14.33
CA GLY A 193 16.79 5.96 14.67
C GLY A 193 16.13 6.00 16.05
N LYS A 194 16.25 7.11 16.79
CA LYS A 194 15.64 7.21 18.12
C LYS A 194 14.11 7.26 18.03
N PRO A 195 13.37 6.50 18.85
CA PRO A 195 11.93 6.59 18.91
C PRO A 195 11.47 8.00 19.30
N GLN A 196 10.43 8.51 18.61
CA GLN A 196 9.87 9.84 18.86
C GLN A 196 8.50 9.74 19.53
N TRP A 197 7.58 8.96 18.96
CA TRP A 197 6.26 8.73 19.50
C TRP A 197 5.71 7.36 19.09
N SER A 198 4.64 6.92 19.78
CA SER A 198 3.88 5.73 19.43
C SER A 198 2.39 6.05 19.48
N PHE A 199 1.64 5.48 18.53
CA PHE A 199 0.18 5.50 18.52
C PHE A 199 -0.33 4.05 18.56
N TYR A 200 -1.36 3.81 19.37
CA TYR A 200 -2.05 2.53 19.46
C TYR A 200 -3.48 2.70 18.96
N SER A 201 -3.92 1.84 18.03
CA SER A 201 -5.30 1.84 17.52
C SER A 201 -6.31 1.28 18.53
N THR A 202 -5.88 0.34 19.36
CA THR A 202 -6.64 -0.22 20.48
C THR A 202 -5.82 -0.08 21.78
N PRO A 203 -6.44 -0.11 22.96
CA PRO A 203 -5.72 0.11 24.20
C PRO A 203 -4.56 -0.87 24.38
N PRO A 204 -3.37 -0.39 24.77
CA PRO A 204 -2.25 -1.27 25.10
C PRO A 204 -2.53 -2.12 26.34
N PRO A 205 -1.82 -3.26 26.52
CA PRO A 205 -2.01 -4.15 27.66
C PRO A 205 -1.98 -3.42 29.02
N GLY A 206 -2.98 -3.71 29.85
CA GLY A 206 -3.12 -3.07 31.18
C GLY A 206 -3.86 -1.73 31.18
N GLN A 207 -4.24 -1.22 30.01
CA GLN A 207 -5.12 -0.08 29.85
C GLN A 207 -6.45 -0.57 29.28
N SER A 208 -7.56 -0.07 29.78
CA SER A 208 -8.89 -0.38 29.26
C SER A 208 -9.60 0.91 28.89
N GLU A 209 -10.19 0.96 27.71
CA GLU A 209 -11.15 1.99 27.35
C GLU A 209 -12.54 1.36 27.26
N PRO A 210 -13.56 1.93 27.90
CA PRO A 210 -14.92 1.38 27.88
C PRO A 210 -15.49 1.19 26.46
N LYS A 211 -15.06 2.03 25.51
CA LYS A 211 -15.51 1.98 24.12
C LYS A 211 -14.87 0.86 23.28
N SER A 212 -13.74 0.30 23.71
CA SER A 212 -13.07 -0.77 22.94
C SER A 212 -13.82 -2.10 22.99
N GLY A 213 -14.71 -2.29 23.97
CA GLY A 213 -15.41 -3.56 24.19
C GLY A 213 -14.45 -4.72 24.52
N GLY A 214 -13.20 -4.44 24.89
CA GLY A 214 -12.17 -5.45 25.11
C GLY A 214 -11.46 -5.91 23.83
N ALA A 215 -11.74 -5.30 22.68
CA ALA A 215 -11.05 -5.59 21.43
C ALA A 215 -9.58 -5.21 21.50
N THR A 216 -8.75 -6.03 20.91
CA THR A 216 -7.36 -5.75 20.50
C THR A 216 -7.27 -5.79 18.97
N GLY A 217 -6.08 -5.79 18.38
CA GLY A 217 -5.94 -5.71 16.92
C GLY A 217 -5.82 -4.29 16.39
N GLY A 218 -6.22 -4.05 15.15
CA GLY A 218 -6.13 -2.75 14.50
C GLY A 218 -4.73 -2.42 13.99
N GLN A 219 -3.96 -3.42 13.53
CA GLN A 219 -2.60 -3.25 13.05
C GLN A 219 -2.52 -2.34 11.84
N MET A 220 -1.49 -1.49 11.79
CA MET A 220 -1.24 -0.55 10.68
C MET A 220 -0.09 -1.05 9.81
N TRP A 221 -0.37 -2.06 9.01
CA TRP A 221 0.61 -2.83 8.26
C TRP A 221 0.84 -2.35 6.81
N ASN A 222 0.14 -1.32 6.37
CA ASN A 222 0.33 -0.69 5.05
C ASN A 222 0.74 0.78 5.20
N THR A 223 1.25 1.36 4.11
CA THR A 223 1.77 2.72 4.10
C THR A 223 0.64 3.73 3.97
N GLY A 224 0.67 4.76 4.80
CA GLY A 224 -0.28 5.88 4.75
C GLY A 224 0.08 6.97 3.76
N THR A 225 -0.70 8.05 3.76
CA THR A 225 -0.53 9.27 2.96
C THR A 225 -0.43 10.50 3.86
N TYR A 226 -0.03 11.66 3.30
CA TYR A 226 0.21 12.86 4.10
C TYR A 226 -0.26 14.13 3.38
N ASP A 227 -1.02 14.98 4.08
CA ASP A 227 -1.36 16.34 3.62
C ASP A 227 -0.47 17.36 4.36
N PRO A 228 0.48 18.00 3.66
CA PRO A 228 1.37 18.98 4.28
C PRO A 228 0.66 20.27 4.67
N THR A 229 -0.49 20.60 4.07
CA THR A 229 -1.25 21.82 4.38
C THR A 229 -2.04 21.69 5.68
N LEU A 230 -2.53 20.49 5.96
CA LEU A 230 -3.23 20.16 7.20
C LEU A 230 -2.27 19.67 8.29
N ASN A 231 -1.06 19.28 7.92
CA ASN A 231 -0.11 18.55 8.76
C ASN A 231 -0.74 17.29 9.38
N LEU A 232 -1.45 16.52 8.54
CA LEU A 232 -2.11 15.27 8.91
C LEU A 232 -1.62 14.14 8.01
N MET A 233 -1.25 13.02 8.62
CA MET A 233 -1.08 11.75 7.94
C MET A 233 -2.34 10.91 8.10
N PHE A 234 -2.63 10.08 7.09
CA PHE A 234 -3.79 9.20 7.07
C PHE A 234 -3.33 7.77 6.90
N VAL A 235 -3.81 6.87 7.75
CA VAL A 235 -3.45 5.45 7.70
C VAL A 235 -4.66 4.60 8.05
N GLY A 236 -4.78 3.46 7.37
CA GLY A 236 -5.81 2.48 7.69
C GLY A 236 -5.36 1.52 8.78
N THR A 237 -6.31 1.08 9.59
CA THR A 237 -6.10 0.11 10.66
C THR A 237 -6.75 -1.23 10.32
N GLY A 238 -6.19 -2.30 10.82
CA GLY A 238 -6.63 -3.67 10.61
C GLY A 238 -7.84 -4.07 11.44
N ASN A 239 -8.16 -5.35 11.33
CA ASN A 239 -9.27 -6.02 12.02
C ASN A 239 -9.14 -6.00 13.55
N PRO A 240 -10.25 -6.12 14.28
CA PRO A 240 -10.22 -6.42 15.71
C PRO A 240 -9.91 -7.92 15.94
N THR A 241 -9.33 -8.24 17.08
CA THR A 241 -9.14 -9.62 17.53
C THR A 241 -9.91 -9.92 18.82
N PRO A 242 -10.42 -11.16 19.00
CA PRO A 242 -10.46 -12.32 18.07
C PRO A 242 -11.32 -12.04 16.84
N VAL A 243 -10.84 -12.37 15.63
CA VAL A 243 -11.43 -11.94 14.35
C VAL A 243 -12.89 -12.35 14.20
N LEU A 244 -13.20 -13.66 14.24
CA LEU A 244 -14.53 -14.21 13.97
C LEU A 244 -15.42 -14.34 15.22
N ASN A 245 -14.98 -13.79 16.39
CA ASN A 245 -15.69 -13.87 17.67
C ASN A 245 -16.18 -12.50 18.15
N GLY A 246 -17.13 -11.91 17.44
CA GLY A 246 -17.75 -10.64 17.80
C GLY A 246 -18.32 -10.59 19.23
N PRO A 247 -19.04 -11.61 19.73
CA PRO A 247 -19.66 -11.60 21.04
C PRO A 247 -18.74 -11.33 22.24
N VAL A 248 -17.44 -11.64 22.17
CA VAL A 248 -16.48 -11.38 23.26
C VAL A 248 -15.94 -9.95 23.28
N ARG A 249 -16.22 -9.18 22.25
CA ARG A 249 -15.80 -7.78 22.10
C ARG A 249 -16.95 -6.89 21.64
N PRO A 250 -17.99 -6.72 22.47
CA PRO A 250 -19.20 -5.97 22.12
C PRO A 250 -18.91 -4.52 21.74
N GLY A 251 -19.79 -3.92 20.92
CA GLY A 251 -19.68 -2.55 20.43
C GLY A 251 -18.86 -2.46 19.13
N ASP A 252 -18.64 -1.24 18.66
CA ASP A 252 -18.03 -0.98 17.34
C ASP A 252 -16.53 -1.31 17.28
N ASN A 253 -15.85 -1.44 18.42
CA ASN A 253 -14.40 -1.69 18.55
C ASN A 253 -13.52 -0.60 17.88
N PRO A 254 -13.68 0.68 18.22
CA PRO A 254 -12.81 1.71 17.66
C PRO A 254 -11.38 1.59 18.23
N TRP A 255 -10.31 1.83 17.49
CA TRP A 255 -10.20 2.17 16.06
C TRP A 255 -9.64 0.98 15.29
N THR A 256 -10.41 -0.09 15.22
CA THR A 256 -10.13 -1.19 14.28
C THR A 256 -10.91 -0.93 12.99
N CYS A 257 -10.48 -1.50 11.89
CA CYS A 257 -11.08 -1.33 10.55
C CYS A 257 -11.45 0.13 10.25
N SER A 258 -10.50 1.04 10.51
CA SER A 258 -10.72 2.49 10.49
C SER A 258 -9.67 3.22 9.66
N ILE A 259 -10.05 4.35 9.09
CA ILE A 259 -9.11 5.36 8.62
C ILE A 259 -8.86 6.31 9.78
N VAL A 260 -7.62 6.50 10.18
CA VAL A 260 -7.22 7.44 11.23
C VAL A 260 -6.34 8.54 10.68
N ALA A 261 -6.61 9.78 11.10
CA ALA A 261 -5.80 10.95 10.80
C ALA A 261 -4.97 11.31 12.03
N LEU A 262 -3.65 11.34 11.87
CA LEU A 262 -2.70 11.61 12.94
C LEU A 262 -1.84 12.83 12.62
N ASN A 263 -1.52 13.61 13.64
CA ASN A 263 -0.49 14.63 13.53
C ASN A 263 0.89 13.93 13.52
N PRO A 264 1.72 14.08 12.46
CA PRO A 264 2.97 13.34 12.32
C PRO A 264 4.06 13.76 13.32
N ASP A 265 3.97 14.97 13.89
CA ASP A 265 4.97 15.46 14.85
C ASP A 265 4.77 14.85 16.25
N SER A 266 3.54 14.45 16.58
CA SER A 266 3.18 14.01 17.94
C SER A 266 2.52 12.63 18.00
N GLY A 267 2.12 12.03 16.87
CA GLY A 267 1.32 10.81 16.84
C GLY A 267 -0.11 10.96 17.39
N LYS A 268 -0.56 12.18 17.67
CA LYS A 268 -1.90 12.40 18.23
C LYS A 268 -2.97 12.24 17.16
N LEU A 269 -4.04 11.51 17.55
CA LEU A 269 -5.24 11.33 16.73
C LEU A 269 -5.98 12.67 16.59
N ALA A 270 -6.22 13.10 15.35
CA ALA A 270 -7.07 14.23 15.04
C ALA A 270 -8.52 13.80 14.84
N TRP A 271 -8.73 12.74 14.05
CA TRP A 271 -10.03 12.12 13.85
C TRP A 271 -9.86 10.66 13.36
N GLY A 272 -10.94 9.89 13.47
CA GLY A 272 -11.03 8.54 12.91
C GLY A 272 -12.41 8.30 12.30
N PHE A 273 -12.44 7.50 11.23
CA PHE A 273 -13.67 7.04 10.57
C PHE A 273 -13.62 5.53 10.41
N GLN A 274 -14.58 4.83 11.00
CA GLN A 274 -14.62 3.38 10.97
C GLN A 274 -15.38 2.88 9.73
N VAL A 275 -14.68 2.17 8.84
CA VAL A 275 -15.26 1.65 7.58
C VAL A 275 -16.02 0.35 7.80
N SER A 276 -15.64 -0.46 8.80
CA SER A 276 -16.32 -1.71 9.17
C SER A 276 -16.55 -1.75 10.69
N PRO A 277 -17.67 -1.16 11.21
CA PRO A 277 -18.01 -1.26 12.62
C PRO A 277 -18.20 -2.72 13.02
N HIS A 278 -17.65 -3.11 14.20
CA HIS A 278 -17.78 -4.47 14.74
C HIS A 278 -17.39 -5.56 13.72
N ASP A 279 -16.27 -5.38 13.01
CA ASP A 279 -15.86 -6.33 11.97
C ASP A 279 -15.68 -7.74 12.53
N THR A 280 -16.24 -8.73 11.83
CA THR A 280 -16.13 -10.16 12.12
C THR A 280 -15.71 -10.98 10.90
N HIS A 281 -15.05 -10.33 9.92
CA HIS A 281 -14.76 -10.93 8.62
C HIS A 281 -13.32 -10.68 8.14
N ASP A 282 -12.49 -10.01 8.95
CA ASP A 282 -11.11 -9.61 8.61
C ASP A 282 -11.04 -8.55 7.51
N TRP A 283 -11.94 -7.55 7.56
CA TRP A 283 -11.92 -6.49 6.56
C TRP A 283 -11.19 -5.25 7.07
N ASP A 284 -9.87 -5.37 7.12
CA ASP A 284 -8.98 -4.25 7.37
C ASP A 284 -9.36 -3.01 6.55
N ALA A 285 -9.13 -1.83 7.09
CA ALA A 285 -9.15 -0.57 6.35
C ALA A 285 -7.76 -0.18 5.84
N ALA A 286 -6.86 -1.16 5.72
CA ALA A 286 -5.45 -0.94 5.42
C ALA A 286 -5.15 -0.61 3.95
N GLU A 287 -6.15 -0.44 3.10
CA GLU A 287 -6.00 0.07 1.74
C GLU A 287 -5.49 1.51 1.76
N VAL A 288 -4.83 1.90 0.67
CA VAL A 288 -4.22 3.23 0.55
C VAL A 288 -5.28 4.33 0.57
N PRO A 289 -5.24 5.28 1.53
CA PRO A 289 -6.03 6.50 1.44
C PRO A 289 -5.49 7.41 0.33
N VAL A 290 -6.30 7.76 -0.67
CA VAL A 290 -5.91 8.64 -1.76
C VAL A 290 -6.42 10.05 -1.50
N LEU A 291 -5.52 11.04 -1.52
CA LEU A 291 -5.86 12.43 -1.22
C LEU A 291 -6.12 13.21 -2.50
N VAL A 292 -7.31 13.77 -2.63
CA VAL A 292 -7.76 14.53 -3.80
C VAL A 292 -8.29 15.90 -3.38
N ASP A 293 -7.81 16.95 -4.01
CA ASP A 293 -8.37 18.29 -3.91
C ASP A 293 -9.24 18.54 -5.15
N GLY A 294 -10.52 18.85 -4.95
CA GLY A 294 -11.45 19.01 -6.06
C GLY A 294 -12.82 19.54 -5.63
N ASP A 295 -13.73 19.63 -6.57
CA ASP A 295 -15.13 19.96 -6.29
C ASP A 295 -15.86 18.71 -5.76
N PHE A 296 -16.76 18.90 -4.80
CA PHE A 296 -17.75 17.91 -4.40
C PHE A 296 -19.05 18.63 -4.04
N ASP A 297 -20.12 18.32 -4.77
CA ASP A 297 -21.42 18.97 -4.66
C ASP A 297 -21.35 20.51 -4.81
N GLY A 298 -20.56 20.98 -5.79
CA GLY A 298 -20.39 22.40 -6.08
C GLY A 298 -19.55 23.18 -5.06
N GLN A 299 -18.80 22.48 -4.21
CA GLN A 299 -17.93 23.07 -3.20
C GLN A 299 -16.49 22.53 -3.31
N PRO A 300 -15.47 23.39 -3.27
CA PRO A 300 -14.08 22.92 -3.18
C PRO A 300 -13.85 22.16 -1.87
N ARG A 301 -13.33 20.95 -1.96
CA ARG A 301 -13.12 20.03 -0.85
C ARG A 301 -11.71 19.44 -0.86
N LYS A 302 -11.19 19.19 0.32
CA LYS A 302 -10.05 18.32 0.56
C LYS A 302 -10.56 16.93 0.89
N MET A 303 -10.47 16.00 -0.06
CA MET A 303 -11.07 14.68 0.05
C MET A 303 -10.05 13.59 0.30
N LEU A 304 -10.49 12.54 0.96
CA LEU A 304 -9.81 11.26 1.08
C LEU A 304 -10.71 10.21 0.44
N LEU A 305 -10.18 9.51 -0.56
CA LEU A 305 -10.86 8.43 -1.28
C LEU A 305 -10.28 7.09 -0.83
N GLN A 306 -11.13 6.10 -0.56
CA GLN A 306 -10.70 4.73 -0.29
C GLN A 306 -11.73 3.72 -0.79
N ALA A 307 -11.28 2.75 -1.60
CA ALA A 307 -11.99 1.50 -1.84
C ALA A 307 -11.51 0.49 -0.80
N SER A 308 -12.40 -0.05 0.03
CA SER A 308 -12.03 -0.88 1.17
C SER A 308 -12.33 -2.37 0.96
N ARG A 309 -11.62 -3.24 1.68
CA ARG A 309 -11.80 -4.71 1.65
C ARG A 309 -13.27 -5.12 1.82
N ASN A 310 -14.03 -4.36 2.60
CA ASN A 310 -15.44 -4.59 2.90
C ASN A 310 -16.40 -4.37 1.70
N GLY A 311 -15.90 -3.93 0.55
CA GLY A 311 -16.65 -3.73 -0.69
C GLY A 311 -17.27 -2.36 -0.86
N TYR A 312 -17.03 -1.42 0.06
CA TYR A 312 -17.49 -0.04 -0.05
C TYR A 312 -16.38 0.92 -0.48
N PHE A 313 -16.76 1.89 -1.30
CA PHE A 313 -15.97 3.06 -1.66
C PHE A 313 -16.41 4.24 -0.81
N PHE A 314 -15.44 4.90 -0.19
CA PHE A 314 -15.64 6.02 0.72
C PHE A 314 -15.01 7.29 0.14
N VAL A 315 -15.74 8.41 0.25
CA VAL A 315 -15.22 9.76 0.06
C VAL A 315 -15.42 10.50 1.37
N LEU A 316 -14.34 10.90 2.01
CA LEU A 316 -14.35 11.62 3.28
C LEU A 316 -13.82 13.04 3.09
N ASP A 317 -14.37 14.01 3.82
CA ASP A 317 -13.71 15.29 4.03
C ASP A 317 -12.50 15.07 4.94
N ARG A 318 -11.27 15.13 4.37
CA ARG A 318 -10.06 14.78 5.11
C ARG A 318 -9.65 15.80 6.19
N THR A 319 -10.34 16.96 6.23
CA THR A 319 -10.10 17.95 7.28
C THR A 319 -10.69 17.53 8.64
N ASN A 320 -11.74 16.68 8.62
CA ASN A 320 -12.52 16.36 9.82
C ASN A 320 -13.04 14.92 9.87
N GLY A 321 -12.84 14.10 8.83
CA GLY A 321 -13.27 12.70 8.75
C GLY A 321 -14.76 12.49 8.45
N LYS A 322 -15.53 13.52 8.11
CA LYS A 322 -16.93 13.34 7.76
C LYS A 322 -17.09 12.65 6.42
N SER A 323 -18.00 11.68 6.34
CA SER A 323 -18.36 11.03 5.09
C SER A 323 -19.10 12.01 4.18
N LEU A 324 -18.62 12.12 2.96
CA LEU A 324 -19.29 12.81 1.84
C LEU A 324 -20.05 11.80 0.98
N LEU A 325 -19.51 10.57 0.86
CA LEU A 325 -20.14 9.51 0.09
C LEU A 325 -19.68 8.13 0.61
N THR A 326 -20.63 7.19 0.67
CA THR A 326 -20.39 5.76 0.89
C THR A 326 -21.24 4.97 -0.09
N LYS A 327 -20.60 4.20 -0.99
CA LYS A 327 -21.27 3.40 -2.02
C LYS A 327 -20.58 2.05 -2.18
N PRO A 328 -21.30 0.96 -2.41
CA PRO A 328 -20.68 -0.32 -2.78
C PRO A 328 -20.03 -0.20 -4.16
N PHE A 329 -18.81 -0.72 -4.28
CA PHE A 329 -18.10 -0.86 -5.56
C PHE A 329 -17.89 -2.31 -5.96
N ALA A 330 -18.31 -3.25 -5.11
CA ALA A 330 -18.27 -4.69 -5.33
C ALA A 330 -19.53 -5.36 -4.76
N ALA A 331 -19.65 -6.68 -4.92
CA ALA A 331 -20.71 -7.46 -4.29
C ALA A 331 -20.64 -7.35 -2.77
N VAL A 332 -21.73 -6.92 -2.12
CA VAL A 332 -21.84 -6.73 -0.67
C VAL A 332 -23.17 -7.27 -0.17
N ASN A 333 -23.14 -8.09 0.89
CA ASN A 333 -24.35 -8.58 1.57
C ASN A 333 -24.27 -8.53 3.11
N TRP A 334 -23.14 -8.09 3.66
CA TRP A 334 -22.87 -8.06 5.11
C TRP A 334 -23.46 -6.83 5.81
N ALA A 335 -23.77 -5.78 5.08
CA ALA A 335 -24.39 -4.58 5.62
C ALA A 335 -25.86 -4.48 5.21
N LYS A 336 -26.72 -3.97 6.09
CA LYS A 336 -28.15 -3.74 5.86
C LYS A 336 -28.50 -2.30 5.50
N GLY A 337 -27.50 -1.43 5.45
CA GLY A 337 -27.66 -0.01 5.14
C GLY A 337 -26.43 0.80 5.53
N ILE A 338 -26.56 2.12 5.41
CA ILE A 338 -25.55 3.10 5.80
C ILE A 338 -26.18 3.99 6.88
N ASP A 339 -25.43 4.25 7.97
CA ASP A 339 -25.88 5.12 9.04
C ASP A 339 -25.78 6.63 8.68
N GLU A 340 -26.24 7.50 9.56
CA GLU A 340 -26.21 8.96 9.38
C GLU A 340 -24.78 9.52 9.32
N GLN A 341 -23.80 8.78 9.85
CA GLN A 341 -22.38 9.12 9.80
C GLN A 341 -21.70 8.62 8.52
N GLY A 342 -22.43 7.89 7.65
CA GLY A 342 -21.91 7.32 6.41
C GLY A 342 -21.21 5.97 6.60
N ARG A 343 -21.36 5.30 7.77
CA ARG A 343 -20.75 4.00 8.04
C ARG A 343 -21.72 2.87 7.67
N PRO A 344 -21.22 1.74 7.12
CA PRO A 344 -22.06 0.55 6.91
C PRO A 344 -22.60 0.02 8.24
N ILE A 345 -23.87 -0.38 8.26
CA ILE A 345 -24.54 -0.98 9.41
C ILE A 345 -24.43 -2.51 9.29
N PRO A 346 -23.71 -3.21 10.19
CA PRO A 346 -23.59 -4.66 10.11
C PRO A 346 -24.95 -5.38 10.11
N ASN A 347 -25.04 -6.44 9.34
CA ASN A 347 -26.20 -7.32 9.31
C ASN A 347 -25.98 -8.54 10.21
N PRO A 348 -26.68 -8.67 11.34
CA PRO A 348 -26.48 -9.80 12.26
C PRO A 348 -26.70 -11.19 11.63
N ALA A 349 -27.48 -11.26 10.53
CA ALA A 349 -27.67 -12.53 9.80
C ALA A 349 -26.43 -12.92 8.96
N LYS A 350 -25.40 -12.08 8.95
CA LYS A 350 -24.13 -12.32 8.23
C LYS A 350 -22.93 -12.50 9.16
N GLU A 351 -23.17 -12.50 10.47
CA GLU A 351 -22.16 -12.86 11.45
C GLU A 351 -21.75 -14.34 11.29
N PRO A 352 -20.46 -14.68 11.51
CA PRO A 352 -20.00 -16.06 11.47
C PRO A 352 -20.83 -16.97 12.39
N SER A 353 -21.18 -18.18 11.92
CA SER A 353 -21.95 -19.15 12.68
C SER A 353 -21.31 -20.52 12.71
N ARG A 354 -21.76 -21.43 13.59
CA ARG A 354 -21.24 -22.80 13.64
C ARG A 354 -21.55 -23.59 12.37
N ASP A 355 -22.66 -23.28 11.70
CA ASP A 355 -23.11 -23.96 10.46
C ASP A 355 -22.54 -23.30 9.20
N GLY A 356 -21.87 -22.16 9.35
CA GLY A 356 -21.33 -21.36 8.25
C GLY A 356 -22.34 -20.39 7.65
N VAL A 357 -21.86 -19.20 7.27
CA VAL A 357 -22.68 -18.16 6.63
C VAL A 357 -22.01 -17.69 5.36
N LEU A 358 -22.76 -17.64 4.25
CA LEU A 358 -22.30 -17.09 2.98
C LEU A 358 -22.33 -15.57 3.02
N VAL A 359 -21.15 -14.97 2.87
CA VAL A 359 -20.92 -13.52 2.94
C VAL A 359 -20.20 -13.04 1.67
N ALA A 360 -20.43 -11.80 1.29
CA ALA A 360 -19.71 -11.06 0.27
C ALA A 360 -19.34 -9.68 0.82
N PRO A 361 -18.07 -9.29 0.66
CA PRO A 361 -16.93 -9.99 0.07
C PRO A 361 -16.49 -11.25 0.88
N ASP A 362 -15.57 -12.05 0.27
CA ASP A 362 -14.82 -13.06 1.04
C ASP A 362 -13.75 -12.41 1.94
N GLU A 363 -13.00 -13.20 2.71
CA GLU A 363 -11.95 -12.72 3.63
C GLU A 363 -10.91 -11.87 2.91
N GLY A 364 -10.42 -12.27 1.73
CA GLY A 364 -9.46 -11.49 0.94
C GLY A 364 -9.98 -10.12 0.51
N GLY A 365 -11.28 -9.86 0.64
CA GLY A 365 -11.93 -8.58 0.36
C GLY A 365 -12.23 -8.30 -1.10
N ALA A 366 -12.97 -7.21 -1.32
CA ALA A 366 -13.28 -6.69 -2.65
C ALA A 366 -12.07 -6.06 -3.34
N THR A 367 -11.10 -5.63 -2.56
CA THR A 367 -9.73 -5.22 -2.91
C THR A 367 -8.84 -5.51 -1.71
N ASN A 368 -7.55 -5.20 -1.79
CA ASN A 368 -6.64 -5.38 -0.67
C ASN A 368 -5.52 -4.31 -0.77
N PHE A 369 -4.36 -4.51 -0.16
CA PHE A 369 -3.24 -3.57 -0.03
C PHE A 369 -2.67 -3.03 -1.35
N TRP A 370 -2.96 -3.63 -2.48
CA TRP A 370 -2.47 -3.17 -3.79
C TRP A 370 -2.96 -1.76 -4.07
N PRO A 371 -2.04 -0.79 -4.28
CA PRO A 371 -2.45 0.58 -4.35
C PRO A 371 -3.31 0.86 -5.60
N PRO A 372 -4.42 1.59 -5.44
CA PRO A 372 -5.18 2.15 -6.55
C PRO A 372 -4.44 3.29 -7.22
N SER A 373 -5.05 3.90 -8.22
CA SER A 373 -4.61 5.18 -8.77
C SER A 373 -5.79 6.12 -8.97
N TYR A 374 -5.56 7.41 -8.83
CA TYR A 374 -6.50 8.45 -9.23
C TYR A 374 -5.97 9.19 -10.44
N ASP A 375 -6.76 9.30 -11.49
CA ASP A 375 -6.43 10.07 -12.70
C ASP A 375 -7.11 11.44 -12.63
N PRO A 376 -6.38 12.54 -12.39
CA PRO A 376 -6.95 13.87 -12.26
C PRO A 376 -7.55 14.42 -13.55
N LYS A 377 -7.16 13.88 -14.72
CA LYS A 377 -7.73 14.31 -16.01
C LYS A 377 -9.12 13.78 -16.26
N THR A 378 -9.39 12.56 -15.85
CA THR A 378 -10.70 11.92 -15.99
C THR A 378 -11.56 12.03 -14.74
N GLY A 379 -10.96 12.35 -13.59
CA GLY A 379 -11.64 12.35 -12.29
C GLY A 379 -11.97 10.94 -11.79
N LEU A 380 -11.30 9.91 -12.31
CA LEU A 380 -11.59 8.51 -12.00
C LEU A 380 -10.62 7.92 -10.96
N PHE A 381 -11.20 7.29 -9.96
CA PHE A 381 -10.48 6.41 -9.04
C PHE A 381 -10.47 4.98 -9.61
N ILE A 382 -9.27 4.43 -9.85
CA ILE A 382 -9.12 3.16 -10.56
C ILE A 382 -8.51 2.12 -9.61
N VAL A 383 -9.18 0.97 -9.48
CA VAL A 383 -8.81 -0.08 -8.53
C VAL A 383 -8.97 -1.47 -9.13
N ASN A 384 -8.06 -2.38 -8.76
CA ASN A 384 -8.27 -3.80 -8.96
C ASN A 384 -9.26 -4.31 -7.93
N ALA A 385 -10.38 -4.84 -8.39
CA ALA A 385 -11.53 -5.26 -7.59
C ALA A 385 -11.87 -6.74 -7.78
N LYS A 386 -12.64 -7.29 -6.82
CA LYS A 386 -13.14 -8.66 -6.86
C LYS A 386 -14.55 -8.72 -6.27
N ASP A 387 -15.47 -9.38 -6.98
CA ASP A 387 -16.73 -9.84 -6.41
C ASP A 387 -16.51 -11.25 -5.86
N GLY A 388 -16.10 -11.34 -4.59
CA GLY A 388 -15.80 -12.59 -3.90
C GLY A 388 -16.90 -12.99 -2.94
N TYR A 389 -17.08 -14.31 -2.74
CA TYR A 389 -17.97 -14.87 -1.73
C TYR A 389 -17.22 -15.87 -0.88
N GLY A 390 -17.42 -15.81 0.43
CA GLY A 390 -16.84 -16.73 1.40
C GLY A 390 -17.88 -17.31 2.36
N VAL A 391 -17.62 -18.50 2.88
CA VAL A 391 -18.41 -19.09 3.97
C VAL A 391 -17.60 -18.95 5.25
N TYR A 392 -18.17 -18.26 6.24
CA TYR A 392 -17.53 -17.97 7.51
C TYR A 392 -18.09 -18.82 8.63
N PHE A 393 -17.20 -19.48 9.37
CA PHE A 393 -17.54 -20.38 10.46
C PHE A 393 -17.01 -19.83 11.80
N PHE A 394 -17.88 -19.73 12.79
CA PHE A 394 -17.49 -19.49 14.16
C PHE A 394 -17.15 -20.81 14.86
N LYS A 395 -15.89 -20.98 15.27
CA LYS A 395 -15.35 -22.17 15.93
C LYS A 395 -14.36 -21.73 17.00
N PRO A 396 -14.82 -21.26 18.19
CA PRO A 396 -13.92 -20.71 19.20
C PRO A 396 -12.91 -21.73 19.76
N GLU A 397 -13.20 -23.02 19.62
CA GLU A 397 -12.28 -24.14 19.95
C GLU A 397 -11.15 -24.32 18.92
N HIS A 398 -11.23 -23.70 17.75
CA HIS A 398 -10.25 -23.75 16.66
C HIS A 398 -9.65 -22.35 16.39
N GLY A 399 -9.37 -21.61 17.39
CA GLY A 399 -8.80 -20.27 17.26
C GLY A 399 -7.30 -20.24 17.53
N ALA A 400 -6.48 -20.77 16.62
CA ALA A 400 -5.06 -20.40 16.65
C ALA A 400 -4.93 -18.90 16.35
N TYR A 401 -4.12 -18.21 17.13
CA TYR A 401 -3.70 -16.84 16.80
C TYR A 401 -4.82 -15.78 16.66
N GLY A 402 -5.86 -15.83 17.50
CA GLY A 402 -6.89 -14.79 17.52
C GLY A 402 -8.00 -14.91 16.48
N TRP A 403 -8.08 -15.97 15.69
CA TRP A 403 -9.13 -16.14 14.66
C TRP A 403 -10.47 -16.56 15.21
N ALA A 404 -10.51 -17.55 16.09
CA ALA A 404 -11.73 -18.15 16.67
C ALA A 404 -12.70 -18.73 15.62
N GLY A 405 -12.17 -19.26 14.50
CA GLY A 405 -12.98 -19.84 13.44
C GLY A 405 -12.20 -20.14 12.17
N ALA A 406 -12.93 -20.22 11.07
CA ALA A 406 -12.38 -20.44 9.73
C ALA A 406 -13.28 -19.79 8.67
N ASP A 407 -12.69 -19.46 7.54
CA ASP A 407 -13.38 -19.01 6.33
C ASP A 407 -12.93 -19.82 5.12
N TYR A 408 -13.78 -19.85 4.11
CA TYR A 408 -13.50 -20.54 2.84
C TYR A 408 -14.05 -19.72 1.68
N GLY A 409 -13.18 -19.25 0.80
CA GLY A 409 -13.59 -18.64 -0.46
C GLY A 409 -14.34 -19.65 -1.36
N VAL A 410 -15.49 -19.26 -1.86
CA VAL A 410 -16.37 -20.13 -2.65
C VAL A 410 -16.31 -19.78 -4.12
N ALA A 411 -16.45 -18.52 -4.46
CA ALA A 411 -16.47 -18.01 -5.82
C ALA A 411 -16.01 -16.56 -5.86
N GLY A 412 -15.55 -16.12 -7.01
CA GLY A 412 -15.20 -14.71 -7.21
C GLY A 412 -14.80 -14.41 -8.64
N LYS A 413 -15.06 -13.18 -9.07
CA LYS A 413 -14.64 -12.63 -10.36
C LYS A 413 -13.91 -11.34 -10.11
N GLY A 414 -12.71 -11.22 -10.67
CA GLY A 414 -11.92 -9.99 -10.59
C GLY A 414 -12.18 -9.08 -11.77
N ALA A 415 -11.99 -7.81 -11.55
CA ALA A 415 -12.07 -6.76 -12.57
C ALA A 415 -11.18 -5.57 -12.20
N ILE A 416 -10.85 -4.76 -13.19
CA ILE A 416 -10.41 -3.38 -12.95
C ILE A 416 -11.66 -2.51 -13.01
N ARG A 417 -11.87 -1.66 -12.01
CA ARG A 417 -13.01 -0.74 -11.94
C ARG A 417 -12.54 0.70 -11.86
N ALA A 418 -13.15 1.56 -12.68
CA ALA A 418 -12.99 3.00 -12.60
C ALA A 418 -14.25 3.63 -12.00
N ILE A 419 -14.06 4.32 -10.90
CA ILE A 419 -15.13 4.87 -10.07
C ILE A 419 -15.10 6.39 -10.15
N ASP A 420 -16.22 7.00 -10.50
CA ASP A 420 -16.43 8.44 -10.36
C ASP A 420 -16.60 8.79 -8.88
N TYR A 421 -15.69 9.58 -8.34
CA TYR A 421 -15.71 9.90 -6.91
C TYR A 421 -16.88 10.78 -6.48
N HIS A 422 -17.49 11.54 -7.37
CA HIS A 422 -18.67 12.38 -7.07
C HIS A 422 -19.91 11.53 -6.80
N THR A 423 -20.07 10.42 -7.53
CA THR A 423 -21.28 9.62 -7.52
C THR A 423 -21.10 8.23 -6.91
N GLY A 424 -19.86 7.75 -6.82
CA GLY A 424 -19.51 6.37 -6.47
C GLY A 424 -19.90 5.35 -7.54
N LYS A 425 -20.27 5.78 -8.74
CA LYS A 425 -20.64 4.89 -9.84
C LYS A 425 -19.42 4.35 -10.55
N ILE A 426 -19.46 3.07 -10.91
CA ILE A 426 -18.50 2.46 -11.82
C ILE A 426 -18.80 3.02 -13.22
N VAL A 427 -17.82 3.76 -13.78
CA VAL A 427 -17.93 4.37 -15.12
C VAL A 427 -17.61 3.34 -16.19
N TRP A 428 -16.57 2.54 -15.95
CA TRP A 428 -16.22 1.39 -16.77
C TRP A 428 -15.61 0.26 -15.92
N GLU A 429 -15.70 -0.93 -16.45
CA GLU A 429 -15.16 -2.16 -15.86
C GLU A 429 -14.45 -2.98 -16.94
N HIS A 430 -13.23 -3.45 -16.63
CA HIS A 430 -12.53 -4.45 -17.40
C HIS A 430 -12.50 -5.76 -16.59
N ALA A 431 -13.43 -6.67 -16.91
CA ALA A 431 -13.56 -7.95 -16.21
C ALA A 431 -12.47 -8.94 -16.62
N PHE A 432 -11.89 -9.66 -15.65
CA PHE A 432 -10.98 -10.76 -15.94
C PHE A 432 -11.77 -12.05 -16.24
N PRO A 433 -11.30 -12.84 -17.21
CA PRO A 433 -11.97 -14.12 -17.54
C PRO A 433 -12.04 -15.09 -16.36
N ARG A 434 -11.06 -15.02 -15.45
CA ARG A 434 -10.98 -15.82 -14.20
C ARG A 434 -10.03 -15.15 -13.22
N GLY A 435 -10.20 -15.43 -11.92
CA GLY A 435 -9.32 -14.94 -10.85
C GLY A 435 -9.43 -13.43 -10.62
N SER A 436 -8.46 -12.88 -9.89
CA SER A 436 -8.32 -11.46 -9.59
C SER A 436 -6.86 -11.03 -9.70
N SER A 437 -6.62 -9.77 -10.02
CA SER A 437 -5.28 -9.18 -10.03
C SER A 437 -4.74 -9.02 -8.60
N SER A 438 -3.41 -9.13 -8.47
CA SER A 438 -2.66 -8.78 -7.26
C SER A 438 -1.64 -7.67 -7.54
N ALA A 439 -1.88 -6.85 -8.55
CA ALA A 439 -1.05 -5.72 -8.93
C ALA A 439 -1.63 -4.39 -8.46
N GLY A 440 -0.76 -3.42 -8.18
CA GLY A 440 -1.18 -2.03 -8.06
C GLY A 440 -1.45 -1.37 -9.41
N VAL A 441 -1.97 -0.16 -9.38
CA VAL A 441 -2.31 0.65 -10.55
C VAL A 441 -1.39 1.87 -10.64
N LEU A 442 -1.02 2.26 -11.86
CA LEU A 442 -0.34 3.50 -12.21
C LEU A 442 -1.11 4.17 -13.35
N THR A 443 -1.37 5.46 -13.25
CA THR A 443 -1.92 6.27 -14.36
C THR A 443 -0.91 7.34 -14.79
N THR A 444 -1.07 7.86 -15.99
CA THR A 444 -0.19 8.90 -16.54
C THR A 444 -0.98 10.00 -17.23
N ASP A 445 -0.39 11.17 -17.33
CA ASP A 445 -0.94 12.32 -18.06
C ASP A 445 -1.18 12.06 -19.56
N SER A 446 -0.60 10.99 -20.12
CA SER A 446 -0.87 10.56 -21.50
C SER A 446 -2.23 9.87 -21.68
N GLY A 447 -2.98 9.62 -20.60
CA GLY A 447 -4.20 8.83 -20.60
C GLY A 447 -3.96 7.32 -20.61
N LEU A 448 -2.80 6.89 -20.18
CA LEU A 448 -2.41 5.49 -20.06
C LEU A 448 -2.51 5.02 -18.62
N MET A 449 -3.08 3.84 -18.42
CA MET A 449 -3.07 3.10 -17.16
C MET A 449 -2.26 1.82 -17.31
N ILE A 450 -1.46 1.49 -16.28
CA ILE A 450 -0.63 0.28 -16.22
C ILE A 450 -1.01 -0.51 -14.97
N THR A 451 -1.22 -1.83 -15.13
CA THR A 451 -1.48 -2.77 -14.03
C THR A 451 -1.16 -4.20 -14.48
N GLY A 452 -1.49 -5.20 -13.67
CA GLY A 452 -1.42 -6.61 -14.01
C GLY A 452 -2.80 -7.27 -14.01
N ASP A 453 -2.93 -8.38 -14.73
CA ASP A 453 -4.12 -9.23 -14.70
C ASP A 453 -3.97 -10.46 -13.80
N ALA A 454 -5.03 -11.25 -13.72
CA ALA A 454 -5.03 -12.54 -13.04
C ALA A 454 -4.25 -13.64 -13.78
N GLY A 455 -3.94 -13.42 -15.05
CA GLY A 455 -3.25 -14.35 -15.95
C GLY A 455 -1.74 -14.19 -16.01
N SER A 456 -1.16 -13.36 -15.14
CA SER A 456 0.28 -13.05 -15.12
C SER A 456 0.76 -12.17 -16.28
N ASN A 457 -0.11 -11.36 -16.83
CA ASN A 457 0.24 -10.37 -17.83
C ASN A 457 0.34 -8.97 -17.23
N LEU A 458 1.29 -8.20 -17.70
CA LEU A 458 1.32 -6.75 -17.64
C LEU A 458 0.28 -6.23 -18.63
N LEU A 459 -0.58 -5.31 -18.20
CA LEU A 459 -1.61 -4.67 -19.02
C LEU A 459 -1.37 -3.17 -19.10
N ALA A 460 -1.57 -2.62 -20.29
CA ALA A 460 -1.74 -1.20 -20.53
C ALA A 460 -3.14 -0.94 -21.09
N LEU A 461 -3.87 0.00 -20.48
CA LEU A 461 -5.24 0.34 -20.85
C LEU A 461 -5.39 1.86 -20.98
N ARG A 462 -6.41 2.30 -21.73
CA ARG A 462 -6.84 3.72 -21.72
C ARG A 462 -7.54 4.02 -20.40
N THR A 463 -7.20 5.12 -19.76
CA THR A 463 -7.86 5.54 -18.50
C THR A 463 -9.32 5.92 -18.69
N SER A 464 -9.68 6.41 -19.88
CA SER A 464 -11.01 6.93 -20.19
C SER A 464 -12.11 5.85 -20.30
N ASP A 465 -11.76 4.64 -20.74
CA ASP A 465 -12.75 3.60 -21.09
C ASP A 465 -12.31 2.16 -20.74
N GLY A 466 -11.12 1.96 -20.20
CA GLY A 466 -10.59 0.64 -19.83
C GLY A 466 -10.23 -0.25 -21.03
N THR A 467 -10.13 0.29 -22.26
CA THR A 467 -9.69 -0.46 -23.44
C THR A 467 -8.25 -0.90 -23.31
N VAL A 468 -7.98 -2.20 -23.40
CA VAL A 468 -6.60 -2.75 -23.43
C VAL A 468 -5.93 -2.36 -24.74
N VAL A 469 -4.79 -1.67 -24.64
CA VAL A 469 -4.00 -1.21 -25.79
C VAL A 469 -2.69 -1.99 -25.95
N TRP A 470 -2.24 -2.67 -24.90
CA TRP A 470 -1.07 -3.54 -24.94
C TRP A 470 -1.04 -4.51 -23.75
N HIS A 471 -0.40 -5.66 -23.94
CA HIS A 471 -0.12 -6.62 -22.88
C HIS A 471 1.14 -7.42 -23.15
N GLU A 472 1.78 -7.91 -22.07
CA GLU A 472 2.95 -8.79 -22.15
C GLU A 472 2.97 -9.75 -20.95
N SER A 473 3.34 -11.02 -21.20
CA SER A 473 3.45 -12.01 -20.13
C SER A 473 4.80 -11.86 -19.42
N ILE A 474 4.75 -11.45 -18.14
CA ILE A 474 5.97 -11.21 -17.32
C ILE A 474 5.97 -12.03 -16.02
N GLY A 475 4.96 -12.87 -15.80
CA GLY A 475 4.72 -13.54 -14.54
C GLY A 475 3.80 -12.72 -13.63
N ARG A 476 3.38 -13.34 -12.51
CA ARG A 476 2.43 -12.72 -11.57
C ARG A 476 3.00 -11.42 -10.99
N MET A 477 2.30 -10.34 -11.22
CA MET A 477 2.61 -9.05 -10.59
C MET A 477 2.09 -9.05 -9.15
N GLY A 478 2.98 -8.74 -8.21
CA GLY A 478 2.63 -8.61 -6.79
C GLY A 478 2.83 -7.19 -6.25
N GLY A 479 3.56 -6.36 -7.01
CA GLY A 479 3.86 -4.96 -6.70
C GLY A 479 3.09 -3.99 -7.59
N ALA A 480 3.43 -2.73 -7.48
CA ALA A 480 2.83 -1.67 -8.28
C ALA A 480 3.81 -1.15 -9.33
N PRO A 481 3.35 -0.89 -10.58
CA PRO A 481 4.16 -0.25 -11.61
C PRO A 481 4.61 1.14 -11.17
N VAL A 482 5.80 1.56 -11.63
CA VAL A 482 6.27 2.94 -11.52
C VAL A 482 6.83 3.41 -12.86
N THR A 483 6.89 4.72 -13.07
CA THR A 483 7.52 5.30 -14.26
C THR A 483 8.40 6.48 -13.87
N TYR A 484 9.50 6.64 -14.59
CA TYR A 484 10.49 7.69 -14.37
C TYR A 484 11.14 8.08 -15.70
N GLN A 485 11.86 9.20 -15.72
CA GLN A 485 12.56 9.69 -16.90
C GLN A 485 14.07 9.80 -16.61
N LEU A 486 14.92 9.24 -17.47
CA LEU A 486 16.36 9.46 -17.44
C LEU A 486 16.84 9.81 -18.84
N ASP A 487 17.75 10.78 -18.96
CA ASP A 487 18.30 11.23 -20.23
C ASP A 487 17.20 11.50 -21.28
N GLU A 488 16.15 12.23 -20.86
CA GLU A 488 14.97 12.56 -21.66
C GLU A 488 14.14 11.35 -22.13
N LYS A 489 14.46 10.13 -21.68
CA LYS A 489 13.77 8.91 -22.04
C LYS A 489 12.91 8.42 -20.88
N GLN A 490 11.62 8.16 -21.13
CA GLN A 490 10.70 7.62 -20.14
C GLN A 490 10.85 6.10 -20.06
N TYR A 491 10.93 5.61 -18.83
CA TYR A 491 10.97 4.18 -18.48
C TYR A 491 9.70 3.77 -17.75
N LEU A 492 9.19 2.59 -18.07
CA LEU A 492 8.20 1.88 -17.30
C LEU A 492 8.89 0.75 -16.53
N LEU A 493 8.72 0.71 -15.21
CA LEU A 493 9.33 -0.27 -14.32
C LEU A 493 8.24 -1.13 -13.68
N VAL A 494 8.35 -2.44 -13.83
CA VAL A 494 7.34 -3.39 -13.33
C VAL A 494 8.00 -4.63 -12.74
N SER A 495 7.39 -5.22 -11.71
CA SER A 495 7.81 -6.49 -11.13
C SER A 495 6.90 -7.63 -11.60
N GLY A 496 7.49 -8.77 -11.99
CA GLY A 496 6.79 -10.00 -12.32
C GLY A 496 7.49 -11.20 -11.70
N GLY A 497 6.80 -11.92 -10.82
CA GLY A 497 7.41 -12.99 -10.03
C GLY A 497 8.53 -12.48 -9.15
N ASN A 498 9.77 -12.93 -9.41
CA ASN A 498 10.99 -12.48 -8.74
C ASN A 498 11.90 -11.64 -9.66
N ALA A 499 11.37 -11.11 -10.75
CA ALA A 499 12.12 -10.26 -11.66
C ALA A 499 11.57 -8.83 -11.72
N LEU A 500 12.46 -7.88 -11.93
CA LEU A 500 12.16 -6.48 -12.22
C LEU A 500 12.47 -6.21 -13.67
N TYR A 501 11.56 -5.61 -14.40
CA TYR A 501 11.67 -5.30 -15.81
C TYR A 501 11.60 -3.80 -16.04
N ALA A 502 12.48 -3.28 -16.89
CA ALA A 502 12.36 -1.91 -17.38
C ALA A 502 12.06 -1.92 -18.88
N TYR A 503 11.07 -1.13 -19.25
CA TYR A 503 10.65 -0.93 -20.63
C TYR A 503 10.82 0.54 -21.03
N ALA A 504 11.16 0.77 -22.29
CA ALA A 504 11.18 2.11 -22.85
C ALA A 504 10.86 2.04 -24.36
N LEU A 505 10.55 3.18 -24.97
CA LEU A 505 10.43 3.29 -26.42
C LEU A 505 11.80 3.12 -27.09
N PRO A 506 11.86 2.62 -28.33
CA PRO A 506 13.11 2.45 -29.09
C PRO A 506 13.93 3.73 -29.23
#